data_d306c1cd2ddeee929d3b4213c2bd4fde
#
_entry.id   d306c1cd2ddeee929d3b4213c2bd4fde
#
_cell.length_a   1.000
_cell.length_b   1.000
_cell.length_c   1.000
_cell.angle_alpha   90.00
_cell.angle_beta   90.00
_cell.angle_gamma   90.00
#
_symmetry.space_group_name_H-M   'P 1'
#
loop_
_entity.id
_entity.type
_entity.pdbx_description
1 polymer ?
#
loop_
_entity_poly.entity_id
_entity_poly.type
_entity_poly.pdbx_seq_one_letter_code
_entity_poly.pdbx_strand_id
1 'polypeptide(L)'
;HAGETAELNLSFLNPTRLARYAIHLDTGRDTEAQEVDIAAEAEQMVSVALKTEKRGWQPAPLLRLTSDFPLGLWRVWTLWYPAAGVLAWPAPENPPSPLPQSHDPTGHAEQHQHGGDDFSHLRPYRPGDSIRRLAWRAMARHPQGLPQTREFSDGGEGGELVFDWEQLPPGLDEEARLSRLTS
;
A
#
# COMPACT_ATOMS: atom_id res chain seq x y z
N HIS A 1 -2.77 -8.23 -1.01
CA HIS A 1 -1.86 -9.26 -0.50
C HIS A 1 -2.38 -10.66 -0.86
N ALA A 2 -1.55 -11.68 -0.67
CA ALA A 2 -1.98 -13.07 -0.79
C ALA A 2 -3.11 -13.36 0.20
N GLY A 3 -4.14 -14.09 -0.23
CA GLY A 3 -5.35 -14.32 0.56
C GLY A 3 -6.44 -13.25 0.43
N GLU A 4 -6.13 -12.10 -0.15
CA GLU A 4 -7.09 -11.02 -0.38
C GLU A 4 -7.71 -11.10 -1.77
N THR A 5 -8.75 -10.31 -1.99
CA THR A 5 -9.37 -10.14 -3.30
C THR A 5 -8.82 -8.89 -3.95
N ALA A 6 -8.20 -9.04 -5.10
CA ALA A 6 -7.77 -7.93 -5.94
C ALA A 6 -8.85 -7.59 -6.99
N GLU A 7 -8.86 -6.36 -7.46
CA GLU A 7 -9.73 -5.94 -8.55
C GLU A 7 -8.93 -5.78 -9.84
N LEU A 8 -9.39 -6.45 -10.88
CA LEU A 8 -8.85 -6.34 -12.23
C LEU A 8 -9.81 -5.49 -13.07
N ASN A 9 -9.37 -4.30 -13.45
CA ASN A 9 -10.14 -3.40 -14.29
C ASN A 9 -9.92 -3.74 -15.77
N LEU A 10 -10.99 -4.09 -16.46
CA LEU A 10 -11.00 -4.42 -17.86
C LEU A 10 -11.75 -3.35 -18.65
N SER A 11 -11.18 -2.95 -19.77
CA SER A 11 -11.82 -2.01 -20.68
C SER A 11 -12.43 -2.74 -21.88
N PHE A 12 -13.70 -2.51 -22.12
CA PHE A 12 -14.45 -3.03 -23.27
C PHE A 12 -14.71 -1.90 -24.25
N LEU A 13 -14.08 -1.94 -25.40
CA LEU A 13 -14.25 -0.95 -26.46
C LEU A 13 -15.26 -1.45 -27.50
N ASN A 14 -16.28 -0.64 -27.76
CA ASN A 14 -17.22 -0.86 -28.87
C ASN A 14 -16.96 0.14 -30.01
N PRO A 15 -16.17 -0.21 -31.02
CA PRO A 15 -15.86 0.70 -32.11
C PRO A 15 -17.00 0.83 -33.14
N THR A 16 -18.13 0.19 -32.92
CA THR A 16 -19.25 0.17 -33.87
C THR A 16 -20.29 1.24 -33.53
N ARG A 17 -21.08 1.65 -34.52
CA ARG A 17 -22.19 2.61 -34.35
C ARG A 17 -23.43 2.02 -33.69
N LEU A 18 -23.41 0.74 -33.35
CA LEU A 18 -24.51 0.05 -32.67
C LEU A 18 -24.11 -0.25 -31.23
N ALA A 19 -24.98 0.14 -30.31
CA ALA A 19 -24.78 -0.22 -28.90
C ALA A 19 -24.89 -1.75 -28.70
N ARG A 20 -24.20 -2.25 -27.69
CA ARG A 20 -24.22 -3.66 -27.29
C ARG A 20 -24.89 -3.75 -25.93
N TYR A 21 -25.92 -4.55 -25.83
CA TYR A 21 -26.76 -4.68 -24.64
C TYR A 21 -26.69 -6.10 -24.07
N ALA A 22 -26.95 -6.19 -22.76
CA ALA A 22 -27.07 -7.44 -22.03
C ALA A 22 -25.89 -8.38 -22.27
N ILE A 23 -24.67 -7.84 -22.16
CA ILE A 23 -23.45 -8.66 -22.16
C ILE A 23 -23.24 -9.13 -20.72
N HIS A 24 -23.38 -10.43 -20.49
CA HIS A 24 -23.09 -11.05 -19.21
C HIS A 24 -21.66 -11.52 -19.18
N LEU A 25 -20.88 -10.98 -18.24
CA LEU A 25 -19.51 -11.35 -17.97
C LEU A 25 -19.47 -12.30 -16.78
N ASP A 26 -18.91 -13.50 -16.98
CA ASP A 26 -18.81 -14.55 -15.98
C ASP A 26 -17.37 -15.08 -15.91
N THR A 27 -16.88 -15.29 -14.69
CA THR A 27 -15.55 -15.86 -14.43
C THR A 27 -15.59 -17.38 -14.23
N GLY A 28 -16.77 -17.99 -14.25
CA GLY A 28 -16.97 -19.43 -14.08
C GLY A 28 -16.67 -19.97 -12.67
N ARG A 29 -16.41 -19.10 -11.69
CA ARG A 29 -16.11 -19.47 -10.30
C ARG A 29 -17.10 -18.77 -9.36
N ASP A 30 -18.22 -19.40 -9.05
CA ASP A 30 -19.20 -18.96 -8.03
C ASP A 30 -19.46 -17.44 -7.91
N THR A 31 -19.19 -16.70 -8.98
CA THR A 31 -19.32 -15.26 -9.06
C THR A 31 -20.58 -14.97 -9.87
N GLU A 32 -21.43 -14.10 -9.35
CA GLU A 32 -22.60 -13.64 -10.12
C GLU A 32 -22.13 -12.99 -11.43
N ALA A 33 -22.82 -13.36 -12.52
CA ALA A 33 -22.52 -12.79 -13.82
C ALA A 33 -22.82 -11.28 -13.78
N GLN A 34 -21.86 -10.48 -14.19
CA GLN A 34 -22.00 -9.03 -14.26
C GLN A 34 -22.58 -8.64 -15.61
N GLU A 35 -23.70 -7.95 -15.62
CA GLU A 35 -24.30 -7.42 -16.83
C GLU A 35 -23.70 -6.07 -17.21
N VAL A 36 -23.34 -5.93 -18.48
CA VAL A 36 -22.67 -4.76 -19.04
C VAL A 36 -23.30 -4.35 -20.35
N ASP A 37 -23.66 -3.07 -20.44
CA ASP A 37 -24.07 -2.42 -21.68
C ASP A 37 -22.95 -1.51 -22.19
N ILE A 38 -22.67 -1.57 -23.50
CA ILE A 38 -21.64 -0.73 -24.12
C ILE A 38 -22.27 0.11 -25.20
N ALA A 39 -22.32 1.42 -25.00
CA ALA A 39 -22.86 2.35 -25.98
C ALA A 39 -22.10 2.30 -27.31
N ALA A 40 -22.70 2.83 -28.37
CA ALA A 40 -22.04 2.97 -29.68
C ALA A 40 -20.79 3.85 -29.56
N GLU A 41 -19.72 3.45 -30.22
CA GLU A 41 -18.43 4.19 -30.26
C GLU A 41 -17.91 4.59 -28.87
N ALA A 42 -18.17 3.74 -27.86
CA ALA A 42 -17.84 4.01 -26.46
C ALA A 42 -16.98 2.91 -25.85
N GLU A 43 -16.38 3.25 -24.72
CA GLU A 43 -15.58 2.38 -23.87
C GLU A 43 -16.30 2.21 -22.51
N GLN A 44 -16.33 0.99 -22.00
CA GLN A 44 -16.90 0.67 -20.71
C GLN A 44 -15.88 -0.06 -19.84
N MET A 45 -15.63 0.47 -18.66
CA MET A 45 -14.77 -0.18 -17.66
C MET A 45 -15.60 -1.15 -16.81
N VAL A 46 -15.03 -2.33 -16.59
CA VAL A 46 -15.63 -3.38 -15.76
C VAL A 46 -14.60 -3.89 -14.80
N SER A 47 -14.92 -3.93 -13.51
CA SER A 47 -14.06 -4.48 -12.47
C SER A 47 -14.41 -5.93 -12.21
N VAL A 48 -13.40 -6.80 -12.28
CA VAL A 48 -13.52 -8.24 -12.02
C VAL A 48 -12.73 -8.59 -10.76
N ALA A 49 -13.41 -9.19 -9.79
CA ALA A 49 -12.78 -9.65 -8.56
C ALA A 49 -11.92 -10.90 -8.82
N LEU A 50 -10.66 -10.84 -8.42
CA LEU A 50 -9.67 -11.90 -8.51
C LEU A 50 -9.19 -12.30 -7.13
N LYS A 51 -9.49 -13.53 -6.67
CA LYS A 51 -8.93 -14.06 -5.44
C LYS A 51 -7.45 -14.36 -5.64
N THR A 52 -6.60 -13.76 -4.83
CA THR A 52 -5.16 -14.00 -4.81
C THR A 52 -4.85 -15.07 -3.75
N GLU A 53 -4.69 -16.31 -4.16
CA GLU A 53 -4.45 -17.43 -3.22
C GLU A 53 -3.01 -17.45 -2.72
N LYS A 54 -2.06 -17.05 -3.56
CA LYS A 54 -0.62 -17.09 -3.28
C LYS A 54 0.03 -15.78 -3.68
N ARG A 55 1.21 -15.51 -3.14
CA ARG A 55 2.05 -14.40 -3.61
C ARG A 55 2.52 -14.61 -5.05
N GLY A 56 2.91 -13.54 -5.69
CA GLY A 56 3.44 -13.54 -7.03
C GLY A 56 2.40 -13.19 -8.08
N TRP A 57 2.75 -13.45 -9.34
CA TRP A 57 1.88 -13.14 -10.45
C TRP A 57 0.67 -14.05 -10.51
N GLN A 58 -0.52 -13.46 -10.43
CA GLN A 58 -1.80 -14.11 -10.56
C GLN A 58 -2.41 -13.73 -11.91
N PRO A 59 -2.48 -14.66 -12.89
CA PRO A 59 -3.08 -14.35 -14.19
C PRO A 59 -4.58 -14.12 -14.05
N ALA A 60 -5.12 -13.29 -14.94
CA ALA A 60 -6.57 -13.12 -15.05
C ALA A 60 -7.26 -14.46 -15.31
N PRO A 61 -8.45 -14.69 -14.73
CA PRO A 61 -9.22 -15.89 -14.99
C PRO A 61 -9.74 -15.91 -16.43
N LEU A 62 -10.13 -17.10 -16.87
CA LEU A 62 -10.93 -17.22 -18.09
C LEU A 62 -12.25 -16.47 -17.89
N LEU A 63 -12.56 -15.58 -18.81
CA LEU A 63 -13.79 -14.85 -18.84
C LEU A 63 -14.70 -15.43 -19.93
N ARG A 64 -15.96 -15.64 -19.56
CA ARG A 64 -17.01 -15.97 -20.51
C ARG A 64 -17.89 -14.76 -20.69
N LEU A 65 -18.05 -14.33 -21.92
CA LEU A 65 -19.00 -13.29 -22.27
C LEU A 65 -20.16 -13.97 -23.00
N THR A 66 -21.39 -13.67 -22.58
CA THR A 66 -22.60 -14.19 -23.20
C THR A 66 -23.58 -13.05 -23.45
N SER A 67 -24.39 -13.14 -24.47
CA SER A 67 -25.52 -12.27 -24.71
C SER A 67 -26.63 -13.02 -25.43
N ASP A 68 -27.85 -12.75 -25.05
CA ASP A 68 -29.08 -13.27 -25.69
C ASP A 68 -29.98 -12.15 -26.21
N PHE A 69 -29.47 -10.91 -26.19
CA PHE A 69 -30.17 -9.75 -26.76
C PHE A 69 -30.34 -9.86 -28.28
N PRO A 70 -31.52 -9.42 -28.88
CA PRO A 70 -32.56 -8.65 -28.23
C PRO A 70 -33.76 -9.49 -27.71
N LEU A 71 -33.96 -10.69 -28.15
CA LEU A 71 -35.21 -11.42 -27.90
C LEU A 71 -35.01 -12.76 -27.17
N GLY A 72 -33.80 -13.06 -26.75
CA GLY A 72 -33.46 -14.35 -26.10
C GLY A 72 -33.59 -15.58 -27.00
N LEU A 73 -33.83 -15.39 -28.31
CA LEU A 73 -33.98 -16.50 -29.27
C LEU A 73 -32.64 -17.19 -29.60
N TRP A 74 -31.56 -16.43 -29.50
CA TRP A 74 -30.21 -16.90 -29.78
C TRP A 74 -29.29 -16.48 -28.64
N ARG A 75 -28.46 -17.38 -28.21
CA ARG A 75 -27.37 -17.09 -27.25
C ARG A 75 -26.05 -17.13 -27.96
N VAL A 76 -25.35 -16.02 -27.96
CA VAL A 76 -23.96 -15.94 -28.42
C VAL A 76 -23.02 -15.96 -27.21
N TRP A 77 -21.86 -16.56 -27.38
CA TRP A 77 -20.88 -16.60 -26.31
C TRP A 77 -19.46 -16.59 -26.86
N THR A 78 -18.55 -16.11 -26.05
CA THR A 78 -17.11 -16.21 -26.33
C THR A 78 -16.35 -16.44 -25.03
N LEU A 79 -15.18 -17.02 -25.15
CA LEU A 79 -14.23 -17.19 -24.06
C LEU A 79 -13.03 -16.28 -24.33
N TRP A 80 -12.60 -15.57 -23.30
CA TRP A 80 -11.48 -14.67 -23.39
C TRP A 80 -10.51 -14.90 -22.23
N TYR A 81 -9.23 -15.07 -22.58
CA TYR A 81 -8.12 -15.09 -21.65
C TYR A 81 -7.41 -13.74 -21.73
N PRO A 82 -7.67 -12.80 -20.81
CA PRO A 82 -6.94 -11.54 -20.81
C PRO A 82 -5.45 -11.78 -20.59
N ALA A 83 -4.61 -11.17 -21.42
CA ALA A 83 -3.16 -11.15 -21.20
C ALA A 83 -2.78 -10.16 -20.08
N ALA A 84 -3.44 -10.28 -18.95
CA ALA A 84 -3.33 -9.41 -17.78
C ALA A 84 -3.31 -10.26 -16.51
N GLY A 85 -2.99 -9.61 -15.41
CA GLY A 85 -3.00 -10.22 -14.08
C GLY A 85 -2.64 -9.22 -13.01
N VAL A 86 -2.56 -9.68 -11.79
CA VAL A 86 -2.19 -8.87 -10.63
C VAL A 86 -0.98 -9.48 -9.94
N LEU A 87 -0.12 -8.63 -9.39
CA LEU A 87 0.97 -9.06 -8.54
C LEU A 87 0.50 -9.05 -7.09
N ALA A 88 0.39 -10.22 -6.49
CA ALA A 88 0.04 -10.36 -5.08
C ALA A 88 1.30 -10.34 -4.22
N TRP A 89 1.34 -9.45 -3.25
CA TRP A 89 2.40 -9.37 -2.24
C TRP A 89 2.20 -10.45 -1.18
N PRO A 90 3.25 -10.86 -0.46
CA PRO A 90 3.09 -11.73 0.70
C PRO A 90 2.08 -11.16 1.69
N ALA A 91 1.29 -12.01 2.31
CA ALA A 91 0.39 -11.57 3.38
C ALA A 91 1.21 -11.17 4.61
N PRO A 92 0.94 -10.03 5.25
CA PRO A 92 1.62 -9.66 6.50
C PRO A 92 1.30 -10.65 7.60
N GLU A 93 2.25 -10.87 8.52
CA GLU A 93 2.07 -11.73 9.69
C GLU A 93 0.98 -11.15 10.62
N ASN A 94 0.09 -12.00 11.11
CA ASN A 94 -0.95 -11.57 12.05
C ASN A 94 -1.02 -12.52 13.26
N PRO A 95 -0.73 -12.05 14.50
CA PRO A 95 -0.34 -10.68 14.85
C PRO A 95 1.08 -10.32 14.34
N PRO A 96 1.35 -9.02 14.08
CA PRO A 96 2.66 -8.60 13.61
C PRO A 96 3.75 -8.88 14.65
N SER A 97 4.90 -9.34 14.21
CA SER A 97 6.05 -9.51 15.08
C SER A 97 6.60 -8.16 15.55
N PRO A 98 7.15 -8.09 16.76
CA PRO A 98 7.81 -6.87 17.21
C PRO A 98 8.97 -6.53 16.27
N LEU A 99 9.11 -5.23 15.98
CA LEU A 99 10.20 -4.74 15.14
C LEU A 99 11.56 -5.15 15.72
N PRO A 100 12.56 -5.47 14.88
CA PRO A 100 13.90 -5.70 15.34
C PRO A 100 14.41 -4.46 16.06
N GLN A 101 15.11 -4.66 17.17
CA GLN A 101 15.73 -3.54 17.87
C GLN A 101 16.82 -2.95 16.96
N SER A 102 16.79 -1.62 16.80
CA SER A 102 17.83 -0.93 16.04
C SER A 102 19.18 -1.24 16.67
N HIS A 103 20.09 -1.83 15.92
CA HIS A 103 21.48 -1.95 16.32
C HIS A 103 22.09 -0.55 16.18
N ASP A 104 22.30 0.11 17.29
CA ASP A 104 23.15 1.28 17.34
C ASP A 104 24.60 0.77 17.48
N PRO A 105 25.46 0.88 16.44
CA PRO A 105 26.82 0.40 16.48
C PRO A 105 27.70 1.17 17.48
N THR A 106 27.20 2.23 18.08
CA THR A 106 27.97 3.08 19.02
C THR A 106 27.68 2.81 20.48
N GLY A 107 26.83 1.83 20.83
CA GLY A 107 26.71 1.32 22.20
C GLY A 107 26.10 2.28 23.23
N HIS A 108 25.50 3.38 22.81
CA HIS A 108 24.76 4.27 23.70
C HIS A 108 23.26 3.95 23.65
N ALA A 109 22.91 2.77 24.15
CA ALA A 109 21.52 2.40 24.42
C ALA A 109 21.01 3.15 25.66
N GLU A 110 20.80 4.44 25.58
CA GLU A 110 19.92 5.12 26.51
C GLU A 110 18.48 4.94 26.05
N GLN A 111 17.71 4.25 26.90
CA GLN A 111 16.27 4.07 26.75
C GLN A 111 15.59 5.44 26.69
N HIS A 112 15.43 6.00 25.50
CA HIS A 112 14.54 7.14 25.28
C HIS A 112 13.18 6.66 24.81
N GLN A 113 12.39 6.16 25.79
CA GLN A 113 10.95 6.25 25.69
C GLN A 113 10.58 7.72 25.89
N HIS A 114 10.22 8.40 24.84
CA HIS A 114 9.31 9.55 24.68
C HIS A 114 9.80 10.51 23.59
N GLY A 115 8.90 10.81 22.73
CA GLY A 115 8.82 11.77 21.65
C GLY A 115 9.89 12.87 21.51
N GLY A 116 10.30 13.11 20.31
CA GLY A 116 11.32 14.03 19.79
C GLY A 116 11.19 15.53 20.13
N ASP A 117 10.93 15.88 21.38
CA ASP A 117 10.90 17.26 21.90
C ASP A 117 11.87 17.48 23.08
N ASP A 118 12.91 16.64 23.22
CA ASP A 118 13.87 16.85 24.29
C ASP A 118 14.74 18.09 24.01
N PHE A 119 14.55 19.09 24.88
CA PHE A 119 15.32 20.33 24.89
C PHE A 119 16.80 20.01 25.14
N SER A 120 17.67 20.28 24.16
CA SER A 120 19.11 20.07 24.28
C SER A 120 19.80 21.26 24.94
N HIS A 121 19.79 22.41 24.31
CA HIS A 121 20.42 23.62 24.83
C HIS A 121 19.87 24.90 24.20
N LEU A 122 20.32 26.04 24.71
CA LEU A 122 20.06 27.36 24.14
C LEU A 122 21.28 27.81 23.34
N ARG A 123 21.07 28.25 22.10
CA ARG A 123 22.11 28.91 21.31
C ARG A 123 21.71 30.30 20.87
N PRO A 124 22.66 31.18 20.53
CA PRO A 124 22.34 32.47 19.95
C PRO A 124 21.49 32.35 18.69
N TYR A 125 20.50 33.20 18.54
CA TYR A 125 19.66 33.30 17.36
C TYR A 125 20.50 33.65 16.13
N ARG A 126 20.18 33.01 15.00
CA ARG A 126 20.75 33.33 13.68
C ARG A 126 19.62 33.77 12.75
N PRO A 127 19.86 34.72 11.83
CA PRO A 127 18.88 35.08 10.80
C PRO A 127 18.48 33.84 9.98
N GLY A 128 17.18 33.52 9.96
CA GLY A 128 16.62 32.32 9.36
C GLY A 128 16.08 31.28 10.34
N ASP A 129 16.39 31.42 11.63
CA ASP A 129 15.80 30.54 12.65
C ASP A 129 14.31 30.78 12.82
N SER A 130 13.55 29.75 13.08
CA SER A 130 12.11 29.86 13.33
C SER A 130 11.81 30.65 14.61
N ILE A 131 11.02 31.69 14.49
CA ILE A 131 10.57 32.55 15.62
C ILE A 131 9.84 31.71 16.70
N ARG A 132 9.20 30.61 16.34
CA ARG A 132 8.51 29.70 17.27
C ARG A 132 9.46 28.99 18.23
N ARG A 133 10.75 28.86 17.86
CA ARG A 133 11.79 28.22 18.68
C ARG A 133 12.52 29.21 19.59
N LEU A 134 12.19 30.51 19.57
CA LEU A 134 12.79 31.49 20.43
C LEU A 134 12.47 31.20 21.91
N ALA A 135 13.52 31.28 22.73
CA ALA A 135 13.43 31.07 24.17
C ALA A 135 13.01 32.35 24.91
N TRP A 136 11.80 32.83 24.69
CA TRP A 136 11.29 34.10 25.23
C TRP A 136 11.51 34.28 26.73
N ARG A 137 11.33 33.22 27.54
CA ARG A 137 11.55 33.23 28.99
C ARG A 137 13.00 33.39 29.37
N ALA A 138 13.92 32.79 28.61
CA ALA A 138 15.37 32.92 28.83
C ALA A 138 15.85 34.31 28.44
N MET A 139 15.36 34.85 27.33
CA MET A 139 15.65 36.21 26.88
C MET A 139 15.21 37.25 27.89
N ALA A 140 14.00 37.13 28.47
CA ALA A 140 13.48 38.03 29.48
C ALA A 140 14.31 38.07 30.79
N ARG A 141 15.06 36.99 31.08
CA ARG A 141 15.91 36.90 32.27
C ARG A 141 17.38 37.27 32.01
N HIS A 142 17.76 37.34 30.74
CA HIS A 142 19.13 37.68 30.38
C HIS A 142 19.37 39.18 30.47
N PRO A 143 20.42 39.63 31.18
CA PRO A 143 20.69 41.06 31.41
C PRO A 143 20.82 41.88 30.13
N GLN A 144 21.24 41.28 29.03
CA GLN A 144 21.43 41.95 27.75
C GLN A 144 20.30 41.69 26.75
N GLY A 145 19.29 40.88 27.11
CA GLY A 145 18.14 40.57 26.23
C GLY A 145 18.47 39.95 24.88
N LEU A 146 19.62 39.27 24.76
CA LEU A 146 20.07 38.70 23.51
C LEU A 146 19.15 37.57 23.06
N PRO A 147 18.75 37.53 21.79
CA PRO A 147 17.86 36.50 21.26
C PRO A 147 18.54 35.14 21.29
N GLN A 148 17.86 34.18 21.91
CA GLN A 148 18.28 32.78 22.01
C GLN A 148 17.23 31.85 21.42
N THR A 149 17.67 30.83 20.69
CA THR A 149 16.82 29.80 20.09
C THR A 149 16.99 28.50 20.86
N ARG A 150 15.88 27.81 21.09
CA ARG A 150 15.89 26.47 21.64
C ARG A 150 16.35 25.50 20.57
N GLU A 151 17.37 24.77 20.86
CA GLU A 151 17.81 23.64 20.06
C GLU A 151 17.28 22.36 20.73
N PHE A 152 16.52 21.63 19.97
CA PHE A 152 16.07 20.32 20.37
C PHE A 152 17.08 19.35 19.79
N SER A 153 17.51 18.38 20.56
CA SER A 153 18.17 17.22 19.98
C SER A 153 17.12 16.56 19.07
N ASP A 154 17.36 16.54 17.78
CA ASP A 154 16.69 15.59 16.92
C ASP A 154 16.95 14.24 17.57
N GLY A 155 15.93 13.71 18.24
CA GLY A 155 16.02 12.46 18.98
C GLY A 155 16.55 11.40 18.03
N GLY A 156 17.80 10.99 18.29
CA GLY A 156 18.67 10.16 17.51
C GLY A 156 18.27 9.92 16.06
N GLU A 157 19.16 10.12 15.16
CA GLU A 157 19.04 9.60 13.78
C GLU A 157 18.31 8.27 13.89
N GLY A 158 17.09 8.19 13.33
CA GLY A 158 16.22 7.04 13.51
C GLY A 158 17.04 5.81 13.19
N GLY A 159 17.28 4.97 14.19
CA GLY A 159 18.18 3.85 14.05
C GLY A 159 17.78 3.06 12.80
N GLU A 160 18.72 2.76 11.95
CA GLU A 160 18.47 2.00 10.73
C GLU A 160 17.87 0.65 11.13
N LEU A 161 16.62 0.41 10.75
CA LEU A 161 15.97 -0.88 10.92
C LEU A 161 16.44 -1.78 9.79
N VAL A 162 17.36 -2.69 10.10
CA VAL A 162 17.82 -3.67 9.15
C VAL A 162 16.98 -4.93 9.26
N PHE A 163 16.24 -5.22 8.23
CA PHE A 163 15.53 -6.49 8.09
C PHE A 163 16.44 -7.49 7.37
N ASP A 164 17.04 -8.38 8.15
CA ASP A 164 17.95 -9.39 7.63
C ASP A 164 17.26 -10.75 7.58
N TRP A 165 17.24 -11.32 6.39
CA TRP A 165 16.69 -12.65 6.15
C TRP A 165 17.37 -13.76 6.98
N GLU A 166 18.67 -13.63 7.23
CA GLU A 166 19.44 -14.64 7.95
C GLU A 166 19.19 -14.60 9.46
N GLN A 167 18.76 -13.46 9.99
CA GLN A 167 18.47 -13.28 11.40
C GLN A 167 17.04 -13.74 11.79
N LEU A 168 16.23 -14.12 10.82
CA LEU A 168 14.92 -14.67 11.12
C LEU A 168 15.04 -16.01 11.85
N PRO A 169 14.10 -16.35 12.77
CA PRO A 169 14.13 -17.59 13.54
C PRO A 169 14.30 -18.82 12.65
N PRO A 170 15.22 -19.72 12.99
CA PRO A 170 15.35 -20.98 12.28
C PRO A 170 14.09 -21.83 12.48
N GLY A 171 13.55 -22.41 11.39
CA GLY A 171 12.34 -23.24 11.45
C GLY A 171 11.10 -22.59 10.82
N LEU A 172 11.15 -21.32 10.48
CA LEU A 172 10.14 -20.70 9.65
C LEU A 172 10.31 -21.14 8.19
N ASP A 173 9.21 -21.49 7.54
CA ASP A 173 9.20 -21.71 6.10
C ASP A 173 9.38 -20.37 5.34
N GLU A 174 9.58 -20.45 4.05
CA GLU A 174 9.84 -19.27 3.23
C GLU A 174 8.67 -18.27 3.26
N GLU A 175 7.43 -18.77 3.26
CA GLU A 175 6.24 -17.93 3.31
C GLU A 175 6.12 -17.20 4.64
N ALA A 176 6.35 -17.88 5.77
CA ALA A 176 6.31 -17.28 7.10
C ALA A 176 7.42 -16.22 7.28
N ARG A 177 8.61 -16.45 6.71
CA ARG A 177 9.70 -15.45 6.72
C ARG A 177 9.32 -14.20 5.95
N LEU A 178 8.75 -14.35 4.76
CA LEU A 178 8.30 -13.23 3.93
C LEU A 178 7.14 -12.48 4.59
N SER A 179 6.20 -13.22 5.17
CA SER A 179 5.07 -12.66 5.93
C SER A 179 5.55 -11.76 7.06
N ARG A 180 6.57 -12.20 7.80
CA ARG A 180 7.18 -11.44 8.90
C ARG A 180 7.92 -10.17 8.43
N LEU A 181 8.58 -10.23 7.28
CA LEU A 181 9.26 -9.06 6.72
C LEU A 181 8.30 -8.05 6.09
N THR A 182 7.05 -8.43 5.87
CA THR A 182 6.02 -7.59 5.24
C THR A 182 5.13 -6.90 6.28
N SER A 183 5.15 -7.39 7.52
CA SER A 183 4.39 -6.81 8.64
C SER A 183 5.10 -5.58 9.23
#